data_189a2eaa510f5bbfa7def252edc25f03
#
_entry.id   189a2eaa510f5bbfa7def252edc25f03
#
_cell.length_a   1.000
_cell.length_b   1.000
_cell.length_c   1.000
_cell.angle_alpha   90.00
_cell.angle_beta   90.00
_cell.angle_gamma   90.00
#
_symmetry.space_group_name_H-M   'P 1'
#
loop_
_entity.id
_entity.type
_entity.pdbx_description
1 polymer ?
#
loop_
_entity_poly.entity_id
_entity_poly.type
_entity_poly.pdbx_seq_one_letter_code
_entity_poly.pdbx_strand_id
1 'polypeptide(L)'
;MAMLPILLAAAMAFPDGKRCAVTYTFDDGLADQYEVAFPMFREVGLKATFFPITDKVGDPKGLKSKAERGTPLMTWAQLKEMSDAGMEIGTHGASHGKYSKMTRQEMLADMRRGKDAVEREIGRPCVSFASPFNAKRGVDGTSVEEAAREAGFSAMRMFQKAAGGAMTAEKMNALVEAARKKGDWLVFMSHGMKRGYDAWENPEELKKHLEWVKAQPDVWVGTFGEVAAYTLEGNDGLP
;
A
#
# COMPACT_ATOMS: atom_id res chain seq x y z
N MET A 1 -20.92 19.16 40.01
CA MET A 1 -19.71 18.92 39.19
C MET A 1 -19.81 17.53 38.58
N ALA A 2 -20.27 17.44 37.34
CA ALA A 2 -20.38 16.16 36.64
C ALA A 2 -19.01 15.93 35.93
N MET A 3 -18.32 14.85 36.32
CA MET A 3 -17.14 14.36 35.61
C MET A 3 -17.58 13.83 34.23
N LEU A 4 -17.13 14.49 33.16
CA LEU A 4 -17.21 13.93 31.81
C LEU A 4 -16.34 12.64 31.79
N PRO A 5 -16.87 11.52 31.27
CA PRO A 5 -16.04 10.35 31.06
C PRO A 5 -15.02 10.66 29.96
N ILE A 6 -13.74 10.43 30.26
CA ILE A 6 -12.69 10.38 29.24
C ILE A 6 -13.07 9.19 28.34
N LEU A 7 -13.56 9.47 27.11
CA LEU A 7 -13.63 8.45 26.08
C LEU A 7 -12.19 8.00 25.80
N LEU A 8 -11.78 6.88 26.38
CA LEU A 8 -10.67 6.12 25.84
C LEU A 8 -11.12 5.75 24.40
N ALA A 9 -10.38 6.26 23.40
CA ALA A 9 -10.52 5.73 22.05
C ALA A 9 -10.30 4.22 22.18
N ALA A 10 -11.33 3.44 21.87
CA ALA A 10 -11.22 1.99 21.90
C ALA A 10 -10.08 1.61 20.94
N ALA A 11 -9.07 0.92 21.45
CA ALA A 11 -8.01 0.38 20.60
C ALA A 11 -8.67 -0.49 19.53
N MET A 12 -8.27 -0.36 18.27
CA MET A 12 -8.77 -1.22 17.20
C MET A 12 -8.54 -2.68 17.61
N ALA A 13 -9.60 -3.47 17.60
CA ALA A 13 -9.48 -4.90 17.84
C ALA A 13 -9.04 -5.55 16.54
N PHE A 14 -7.86 -6.19 16.52
CA PHE A 14 -7.38 -6.97 15.37
C PHE A 14 -7.69 -8.47 15.57
N PRO A 15 -7.71 -9.29 14.50
CA PRO A 15 -8.08 -10.69 14.60
C PRO A 15 -7.13 -11.47 15.52
N ASP A 16 -7.63 -12.55 16.11
CA ASP A 16 -6.84 -13.51 16.90
C ASP A 16 -6.01 -12.90 18.05
N GLY A 17 -6.52 -11.83 18.67
CA GLY A 17 -5.85 -11.16 19.78
C GLY A 17 -4.59 -10.38 19.37
N LYS A 18 -4.42 -10.07 18.10
CA LYS A 18 -3.33 -9.21 17.62
C LYS A 18 -3.46 -7.81 18.19
N ARG A 19 -2.33 -7.22 18.53
CA ARG A 19 -2.25 -5.89 19.15
C ARG A 19 -2.12 -4.76 18.16
N CYS A 20 -1.60 -5.04 16.97
CA CYS A 20 -1.51 -4.07 15.87
C CYS A 20 -1.52 -4.80 14.53
N ALA A 21 -1.79 -4.04 13.46
CA ALA A 21 -1.56 -4.49 12.09
C ALA A 21 -0.39 -3.73 11.45
N VAL A 22 0.31 -4.41 10.55
CA VAL A 22 1.38 -3.83 9.74
C VAL A 22 1.15 -4.20 8.28
N THR A 23 1.22 -3.21 7.41
CA THR A 23 1.10 -3.38 5.96
C THR A 23 2.31 -2.77 5.27
N TYR A 24 2.84 -3.47 4.28
CA TYR A 24 3.90 -2.98 3.41
C TYR A 24 3.31 -2.69 2.04
N THR A 25 3.52 -1.48 1.53
CA THR A 25 3.00 -1.06 0.23
C THR A 25 4.12 -0.54 -0.65
N PHE A 26 4.02 -0.84 -1.95
CA PHE A 26 5.00 -0.44 -2.96
C PHE A 26 4.28 0.25 -4.11
N ASP A 27 4.69 1.49 -4.41
CA ASP A 27 4.07 2.33 -5.43
C ASP A 27 4.79 2.20 -6.78
N ASP A 28 4.16 2.68 -7.85
CA ASP A 28 4.64 2.85 -9.21
C ASP A 28 4.86 1.57 -10.04
N GLY A 29 5.13 0.44 -9.42
CA GLY A 29 5.31 -0.82 -10.15
C GLY A 29 6.69 -1.01 -10.76
N LEU A 30 7.76 -0.52 -10.10
CA LEU A 30 9.14 -0.67 -10.54
C LEU A 30 9.57 -2.15 -10.57
N ALA A 31 10.33 -2.56 -11.60
CA ALA A 31 10.72 -3.96 -11.78
C ALA A 31 11.54 -4.53 -10.62
N ASP A 32 12.32 -3.69 -9.92
CA ASP A 32 13.11 -4.12 -8.77
C ASP A 32 12.27 -4.47 -7.53
N GLN A 33 10.98 -4.10 -7.50
CA GLN A 33 10.03 -4.60 -6.51
C GLN A 33 9.79 -6.12 -6.69
N TYR A 34 9.68 -6.59 -7.95
CA TYR A 34 9.60 -8.01 -8.26
C TYR A 34 10.94 -8.72 -8.04
N GLU A 35 12.05 -8.09 -8.45
CA GLU A 35 13.37 -8.71 -8.41
C GLU A 35 13.97 -8.81 -7.00
N VAL A 36 13.59 -7.90 -6.09
CA VAL A 36 14.20 -7.77 -4.75
C VAL A 36 13.17 -7.88 -3.63
N ALA A 37 12.12 -7.05 -3.62
CA ALA A 37 11.16 -7.06 -2.51
C ALA A 37 10.33 -8.35 -2.48
N PHE A 38 9.74 -8.74 -3.60
CA PHE A 38 8.89 -9.94 -3.65
C PHE A 38 9.58 -11.22 -3.17
N PRO A 39 10.84 -11.55 -3.58
CA PRO A 39 11.55 -12.70 -3.02
C PRO A 39 11.72 -12.64 -1.50
N MET A 40 12.01 -11.47 -0.92
CA MET A 40 12.14 -11.31 0.53
C MET A 40 10.83 -11.64 1.27
N PHE A 41 9.70 -11.08 0.80
CA PHE A 41 8.38 -11.37 1.38
C PHE A 41 8.02 -12.84 1.25
N ARG A 42 8.27 -13.46 0.09
CA ARG A 42 8.00 -14.88 -0.16
C ARG A 42 8.85 -15.79 0.73
N GLU A 43 10.14 -15.51 0.88
CA GLU A 43 11.07 -16.30 1.72
C GLU A 43 10.66 -16.25 3.19
N VAL A 44 10.29 -15.08 3.69
CA VAL A 44 9.84 -14.92 5.09
C VAL A 44 8.40 -15.42 5.28
N GLY A 45 7.62 -15.59 4.20
CA GLY A 45 6.22 -15.99 4.26
C GLY A 45 5.31 -14.88 4.76
N LEU A 46 5.57 -13.65 4.37
CA LEU A 46 4.75 -12.47 4.62
C LEU A 46 4.14 -11.94 3.33
N LYS A 47 3.14 -11.07 3.47
CA LYS A 47 2.42 -10.45 2.35
C LYS A 47 2.75 -8.96 2.25
N ALA A 48 2.57 -8.41 1.04
CA ALA A 48 2.65 -6.99 0.75
C ALA A 48 1.61 -6.61 -0.30
N THR A 49 1.40 -5.31 -0.50
CA THR A 49 0.51 -4.76 -1.52
C THR A 49 1.32 -3.93 -2.51
N PHE A 50 1.09 -4.14 -3.80
CA PHE A 50 1.76 -3.43 -4.89
C PHE A 50 0.74 -2.61 -5.68
N PHE A 51 1.08 -1.35 -5.91
CA PHE A 51 0.23 -0.39 -6.61
C PHE A 51 0.89 0.04 -7.93
N PRO A 52 0.79 -0.76 -9.00
CA PRO A 52 1.33 -0.38 -10.30
C PRO A 52 0.54 0.77 -10.94
N ILE A 53 1.22 1.56 -11.79
CA ILE A 53 0.63 2.48 -12.74
C ILE A 53 0.24 1.67 -13.98
N THR A 54 -1.05 1.40 -14.18
CA THR A 54 -1.47 0.35 -15.11
C THR A 54 -1.19 0.65 -16.58
N ASP A 55 -1.21 1.91 -17.01
CA ASP A 55 -0.82 2.32 -18.38
C ASP A 55 0.70 2.19 -18.62
N LYS A 56 1.47 1.90 -17.58
CA LYS A 56 2.94 1.82 -17.61
C LYS A 56 3.48 0.42 -17.39
N VAL A 57 2.63 -0.54 -17.06
CA VAL A 57 3.04 -1.92 -16.87
C VAL A 57 3.77 -2.43 -18.11
N GLY A 58 4.99 -2.97 -17.91
CA GLY A 58 5.85 -3.47 -18.99
C GLY A 58 6.66 -2.39 -19.72
N ASP A 59 6.60 -1.11 -19.32
CA ASP A 59 7.41 -0.06 -19.95
C ASP A 59 8.90 -0.22 -19.56
N PRO A 60 9.80 -0.52 -20.53
CA PRO A 60 11.22 -0.69 -20.24
C PRO A 60 11.96 0.63 -20.00
N LYS A 61 11.32 1.77 -20.32
CA LYS A 61 11.93 3.10 -20.20
C LYS A 61 11.74 3.72 -18.83
N GLY A 62 10.83 3.16 -18.02
CA GLY A 62 10.51 3.68 -16.70
C GLY A 62 9.73 5.00 -16.73
N LEU A 63 9.64 5.64 -15.58
CA LEU A 63 8.92 6.88 -15.41
C LEU A 63 9.74 8.10 -15.85
N LYS A 64 9.07 9.23 -16.06
CA LYS A 64 9.72 10.47 -16.53
C LYS A 64 10.53 11.18 -15.44
N SER A 65 10.33 10.83 -14.17
CA SER A 65 11.07 11.46 -13.06
C SER A 65 12.57 11.19 -13.19
N LYS A 66 13.40 12.10 -12.69
CA LYS A 66 14.87 11.94 -12.75
C LYS A 66 15.33 10.68 -11.99
N ALA A 67 14.66 10.35 -10.90
CA ALA A 67 15.00 9.21 -10.03
C ALA A 67 14.64 7.86 -10.65
N GLU A 68 13.62 7.82 -11.53
CA GLU A 68 13.02 6.57 -12.04
C GLU A 68 13.23 6.35 -13.54
N ARG A 69 13.85 7.32 -14.20
CA ARG A 69 14.14 7.22 -15.64
C ARG A 69 15.10 6.07 -15.90
N GLY A 70 14.69 5.19 -16.83
CA GLY A 70 15.47 4.00 -17.20
C GLY A 70 15.37 2.85 -16.20
N THR A 71 14.51 2.95 -15.19
CA THR A 71 14.12 1.82 -14.34
C THR A 71 12.92 1.13 -14.97
N PRO A 72 13.05 -0.12 -15.48
CA PRO A 72 11.91 -0.82 -16.08
C PRO A 72 10.75 -0.97 -15.09
N LEU A 73 9.54 -1.07 -15.62
CA LEU A 73 8.36 -1.38 -14.84
C LEU A 73 8.00 -2.87 -14.97
N MET A 74 7.42 -3.42 -13.91
CA MET A 74 6.96 -4.82 -13.87
C MET A 74 6.02 -5.10 -15.04
N THR A 75 6.08 -6.33 -15.55
CA THR A 75 5.14 -6.86 -16.53
C THR A 75 3.90 -7.42 -15.85
N TRP A 76 2.79 -7.57 -16.59
CA TRP A 76 1.59 -8.24 -16.08
C TRP A 76 1.85 -9.68 -15.65
N ALA A 77 2.76 -10.40 -16.33
CA ALA A 77 3.14 -11.76 -15.95
C ALA A 77 3.80 -11.78 -14.55
N GLN A 78 4.68 -10.83 -14.25
CA GLN A 78 5.31 -10.69 -12.94
C GLN A 78 4.28 -10.34 -11.85
N LEU A 79 3.40 -9.36 -12.11
CA LEU A 79 2.32 -9.00 -11.19
C LEU A 79 1.36 -10.16 -10.93
N LYS A 80 1.06 -10.97 -11.98
CA LYS A 80 0.25 -12.19 -11.83
C LYS A 80 0.92 -13.22 -10.95
N GLU A 81 2.22 -13.50 -11.14
CA GLU A 81 2.98 -14.42 -10.29
C GLU A 81 2.98 -13.96 -8.83
N MET A 82 3.19 -12.66 -8.58
CA MET A 82 3.12 -12.09 -7.23
C MET A 82 1.74 -12.28 -6.60
N SER A 83 0.68 -12.04 -7.35
CA SER A 83 -0.69 -12.26 -6.90
C SER A 83 -0.98 -13.72 -6.59
N ASP A 84 -0.50 -14.65 -7.43
CA ASP A 84 -0.67 -16.09 -7.22
C ASP A 84 0.11 -16.58 -5.99
N ALA A 85 1.20 -15.89 -5.64
CA ALA A 85 1.96 -16.11 -4.40
C ALA A 85 1.35 -15.41 -3.16
N GLY A 86 0.17 -14.79 -3.27
CA GLY A 86 -0.56 -14.19 -2.16
C GLY A 86 -0.29 -12.70 -1.91
N MET A 87 0.46 -12.02 -2.79
CA MET A 87 0.58 -10.56 -2.73
C MET A 87 -0.70 -9.91 -3.27
N GLU A 88 -1.05 -8.75 -2.73
CA GLU A 88 -2.15 -7.95 -3.27
C GLU A 88 -1.64 -7.04 -4.40
N ILE A 89 -2.39 -7.00 -5.49
CA ILE A 89 -2.20 -6.05 -6.58
C ILE A 89 -3.37 -5.08 -6.57
N GLY A 90 -3.11 -3.87 -6.10
CA GLY A 90 -4.02 -2.73 -6.22
C GLY A 90 -3.68 -1.90 -7.45
N THR A 91 -4.02 -0.60 -7.44
CA THR A 91 -3.63 0.30 -8.53
C THR A 91 -3.23 1.69 -8.02
N HIS A 92 -2.24 2.30 -8.67
CA HIS A 92 -1.82 3.70 -8.47
C HIS A 92 -2.46 4.64 -9.53
N GLY A 93 -3.69 4.31 -9.95
CA GLY A 93 -4.36 4.89 -11.11
C GLY A 93 -3.82 4.33 -12.42
N ALA A 94 -4.49 4.66 -13.52
CA ALA A 94 -4.03 4.23 -14.82
C ALA A 94 -2.84 5.06 -15.30
N SER A 95 -2.93 6.39 -15.20
CA SER A 95 -1.98 7.32 -15.80
C SER A 95 -0.93 7.88 -14.84
N HIS A 96 -1.07 7.68 -13.51
CA HIS A 96 -0.34 8.42 -12.48
C HIS A 96 -0.56 9.94 -12.61
N GLY A 97 -1.76 10.33 -12.95
CA GLY A 97 -2.12 11.73 -13.14
C GLY A 97 -2.13 12.52 -11.84
N LYS A 98 -1.94 13.85 -11.94
CA LYS A 98 -2.08 14.74 -10.79
C LYS A 98 -3.57 14.96 -10.48
N TYR A 99 -4.15 14.13 -9.63
CA TYR A 99 -5.57 14.19 -9.28
C TYR A 99 -6.01 15.55 -8.73
N SER A 100 -5.12 16.30 -8.10
CA SER A 100 -5.38 17.69 -7.70
C SER A 100 -5.64 18.66 -8.88
N LYS A 101 -5.38 18.22 -10.12
CA LYS A 101 -5.65 18.96 -11.37
C LYS A 101 -6.74 18.34 -12.23
N MET A 102 -7.36 17.25 -11.76
CA MET A 102 -8.41 16.52 -12.44
C MET A 102 -9.78 16.87 -11.87
N THR A 103 -10.78 16.91 -12.72
CA THR A 103 -12.19 16.92 -12.34
C THR A 103 -12.61 15.55 -11.83
N ARG A 104 -13.78 15.48 -11.16
CA ARG A 104 -14.36 14.20 -10.73
C ARG A 104 -14.47 13.19 -11.89
N GLN A 105 -14.94 13.62 -13.05
CA GLN A 105 -15.09 12.74 -14.21
C GLN A 105 -13.76 12.17 -14.68
N GLU A 106 -12.71 12.98 -14.75
CA GLU A 106 -11.37 12.55 -15.14
C GLU A 106 -10.77 11.60 -14.10
N MET A 107 -10.94 11.87 -12.81
CA MET A 107 -10.49 10.97 -11.74
C MET A 107 -11.19 9.60 -11.84
N LEU A 108 -12.52 9.59 -12.00
CA LEU A 108 -13.27 8.35 -12.15
C LEU A 108 -12.86 7.53 -13.36
N ALA A 109 -12.65 8.19 -14.50
CA ALA A 109 -12.21 7.52 -15.73
C ALA A 109 -10.82 6.87 -15.55
N ASP A 110 -9.89 7.59 -14.92
CA ASP A 110 -8.54 7.07 -14.66
C ASP A 110 -8.55 5.91 -13.66
N MET A 111 -9.28 6.05 -12.56
CA MET A 111 -9.44 5.04 -11.51
C MET A 111 -10.07 3.75 -12.06
N ARG A 112 -11.21 3.85 -12.77
CA ARG A 112 -11.90 2.69 -13.35
C ARG A 112 -11.03 1.99 -14.38
N ARG A 113 -10.37 2.72 -15.28
CA ARG A 113 -9.43 2.14 -16.25
C ARG A 113 -8.30 1.37 -15.56
N GLY A 114 -7.73 1.91 -14.46
CA GLY A 114 -6.71 1.23 -13.68
C GLY A 114 -7.25 -0.03 -13.01
N LYS A 115 -8.44 0.04 -12.39
CA LYS A 115 -9.12 -1.09 -11.76
C LYS A 115 -9.39 -2.21 -12.77
N ASP A 116 -10.03 -1.87 -13.88
CA ASP A 116 -10.40 -2.82 -14.94
C ASP A 116 -9.17 -3.52 -15.52
N ALA A 117 -8.04 -2.80 -15.67
CA ALA A 117 -6.80 -3.38 -16.14
C ALA A 117 -6.25 -4.43 -15.15
N VAL A 118 -6.20 -4.12 -13.85
CA VAL A 118 -5.76 -5.08 -12.83
C VAL A 118 -6.69 -6.30 -12.81
N GLU A 119 -8.00 -6.11 -12.77
CA GLU A 119 -8.96 -7.21 -12.71
C GLU A 119 -8.90 -8.13 -13.93
N ARG A 120 -8.75 -7.55 -15.11
CA ARG A 120 -8.61 -8.31 -16.37
C ARG A 120 -7.33 -9.13 -16.42
N GLU A 121 -6.19 -8.53 -16.06
CA GLU A 121 -4.87 -9.17 -16.21
C GLU A 121 -4.52 -10.11 -15.06
N ILE A 122 -4.96 -9.79 -13.85
CA ILE A 122 -4.69 -10.59 -12.64
C ILE A 122 -5.78 -11.65 -12.44
N GLY A 123 -7.02 -11.38 -12.85
CA GLY A 123 -8.16 -12.29 -12.65
C GLY A 123 -8.67 -12.32 -11.21
N ARG A 124 -8.41 -11.28 -10.43
CA ARG A 124 -8.88 -11.10 -9.05
C ARG A 124 -9.43 -9.70 -8.85
N PRO A 125 -10.35 -9.47 -7.88
CA PRO A 125 -10.83 -8.13 -7.57
C PRO A 125 -9.71 -7.17 -7.20
N CYS A 126 -9.72 -5.96 -7.77
CA CYS A 126 -8.85 -4.87 -7.39
C CYS A 126 -9.58 -3.98 -6.38
N VAL A 127 -9.36 -4.23 -5.10
CA VAL A 127 -10.09 -3.57 -4.01
C VAL A 127 -9.41 -2.32 -3.48
N SER A 128 -8.11 -2.17 -3.70
CA SER A 128 -7.28 -1.12 -3.12
C SER A 128 -6.76 -0.13 -4.16
N PHE A 129 -6.81 1.13 -3.81
CA PHE A 129 -6.32 2.26 -4.58
C PHE A 129 -5.32 3.09 -3.77
N ALA A 130 -4.17 3.42 -4.34
CA ALA A 130 -3.24 4.39 -3.78
C ALA A 130 -3.34 5.71 -4.54
N SER A 131 -3.58 6.83 -3.84
CA SER A 131 -3.73 8.12 -4.48
C SER A 131 -2.39 8.68 -4.96
N PRO A 132 -2.20 8.91 -6.27
CA PRO A 132 -0.99 9.55 -6.79
C PRO A 132 -0.74 10.91 -6.13
N PHE A 133 0.52 11.16 -5.76
CA PHE A 133 0.96 12.38 -5.07
C PHE A 133 0.19 12.68 -3.77
N ASN A 134 -0.46 11.68 -3.16
CA ASN A 134 -1.31 11.84 -1.98
C ASN A 134 -2.40 12.93 -2.14
N ALA A 135 -2.94 13.07 -3.34
CA ALA A 135 -3.98 14.03 -3.64
C ALA A 135 -5.25 13.73 -2.83
N LYS A 136 -5.81 14.75 -2.19
CA LYS A 136 -7.03 14.63 -1.38
C LYS A 136 -8.27 15.15 -2.11
N ARG A 137 -8.10 16.10 -3.02
CA ARG A 137 -9.19 16.72 -3.78
C ARG A 137 -8.81 16.99 -5.21
N GLY A 138 -9.79 16.91 -6.10
CA GLY A 138 -9.71 17.36 -7.48
C GLY A 138 -9.78 18.87 -7.63
N VAL A 139 -9.62 19.36 -8.87
CA VAL A 139 -9.66 20.80 -9.21
C VAL A 139 -11.04 21.40 -8.95
N ASP A 140 -12.09 20.59 -9.04
CA ASP A 140 -13.48 20.95 -8.78
C ASP A 140 -13.91 20.76 -7.30
N GLY A 141 -12.97 20.49 -6.42
CA GLY A 141 -13.21 20.25 -4.99
C GLY A 141 -13.66 18.84 -4.63
N THR A 142 -13.89 17.96 -5.61
CA THR A 142 -14.32 16.56 -5.36
C THR A 142 -13.28 15.83 -4.52
N SER A 143 -13.73 15.12 -3.49
CA SER A 143 -12.88 14.24 -2.69
C SER A 143 -12.36 13.07 -3.53
N VAL A 144 -11.04 12.83 -3.49
CA VAL A 144 -10.43 11.67 -4.16
C VAL A 144 -10.92 10.37 -3.53
N GLU A 145 -11.17 10.37 -2.23
CA GLU A 145 -11.72 9.20 -1.52
C GLU A 145 -13.15 8.87 -1.95
N GLU A 146 -14.01 9.88 -2.08
CA GLU A 146 -15.38 9.69 -2.59
C GLU A 146 -15.36 9.17 -4.03
N ALA A 147 -14.48 9.73 -4.88
CA ALA A 147 -14.30 9.26 -6.24
C ALA A 147 -13.78 7.81 -6.30
N ALA A 148 -12.85 7.43 -5.42
CA ALA A 148 -12.34 6.06 -5.34
C ALA A 148 -13.45 5.09 -4.93
N ARG A 149 -14.26 5.43 -3.93
CA ARG A 149 -15.44 4.63 -3.52
C ARG A 149 -16.44 4.46 -4.67
N GLU A 150 -16.73 5.53 -5.40
CA GLU A 150 -17.61 5.48 -6.57
C GLU A 150 -17.02 4.69 -7.74
N ALA A 151 -15.70 4.68 -7.89
CA ALA A 151 -15.00 3.83 -8.85
C ALA A 151 -15.01 2.34 -8.45
N GLY A 152 -15.52 2.01 -7.26
CA GLY A 152 -15.69 0.63 -6.77
C GLY A 152 -14.48 0.11 -5.98
N PHE A 153 -13.64 0.98 -5.43
CA PHE A 153 -12.63 0.57 -4.45
C PHE A 153 -13.22 0.57 -3.04
N SER A 154 -12.90 -0.45 -2.26
CA SER A 154 -13.28 -0.53 -0.84
C SER A 154 -12.20 0.06 0.08
N ALA A 155 -10.97 0.23 -0.40
CA ALA A 155 -9.87 0.76 0.38
C ALA A 155 -9.04 1.78 -0.40
N MET A 156 -8.67 2.88 0.25
CA MET A 156 -7.78 3.90 -0.34
C MET A 156 -6.61 4.18 0.59
N ARG A 157 -5.40 3.94 0.08
CA ARG A 157 -4.16 4.23 0.80
C ARG A 157 -3.75 5.69 0.57
N MET A 158 -3.56 6.40 1.67
CA MET A 158 -2.86 7.67 1.77
C MET A 158 -1.50 7.44 2.42
N PHE A 159 -0.55 8.35 2.21
CA PHE A 159 0.77 8.26 2.85
C PHE A 159 0.65 8.21 4.38
N GLN A 160 1.37 7.28 5.00
CA GLN A 160 1.54 7.22 6.45
C GLN A 160 3.03 7.27 6.84
N LYS A 161 3.81 6.26 6.45
CA LYS A 161 5.21 6.15 6.83
C LYS A 161 6.08 5.72 5.66
N ALA A 162 7.05 6.54 5.26
CA ALA A 162 8.03 6.15 4.25
C ALA A 162 8.93 5.03 4.77
N ALA A 163 9.24 4.08 3.88
CA ALA A 163 10.24 3.05 4.08
C ALA A 163 11.15 3.01 2.83
N GLY A 164 12.44 3.25 3.03
CA GLY A 164 13.43 3.40 1.97
C GLY A 164 14.55 4.35 2.39
N GLY A 165 15.45 4.71 1.47
CA GLY A 165 16.63 5.51 1.77
C GLY A 165 17.47 4.89 2.89
N ALA A 166 17.83 5.68 3.88
CA ALA A 166 18.61 5.27 5.07
C ALA A 166 17.75 4.63 6.18
N MET A 167 16.60 4.03 5.84
CA MET A 167 15.77 3.30 6.80
C MET A 167 16.50 2.02 7.23
N THR A 168 16.53 1.75 8.54
CA THR A 168 17.12 0.53 9.10
C THR A 168 16.07 -0.38 9.72
N ALA A 169 16.39 -1.65 9.88
CA ALA A 169 15.52 -2.61 10.53
C ALA A 169 15.11 -2.14 11.94
N GLU A 170 16.05 -1.60 12.72
CA GLU A 170 15.80 -1.11 14.09
C GLU A 170 14.79 0.05 14.08
N LYS A 171 14.91 0.98 13.13
CA LYS A 171 13.96 2.09 13.00
C LYS A 171 12.55 1.58 12.66
N MET A 172 12.45 0.61 11.75
CA MET A 172 11.16 -0.01 11.41
C MET A 172 10.59 -0.79 12.60
N ASN A 173 11.42 -1.57 13.30
CA ASN A 173 11.03 -2.31 14.51
C ASN A 173 10.45 -1.37 15.57
N ALA A 174 11.11 -0.24 15.80
CA ALA A 174 10.65 0.77 16.78
C ALA A 174 9.28 1.37 16.40
N LEU A 175 9.00 1.54 15.09
CA LEU A 175 7.68 1.99 14.63
C LEU A 175 6.60 0.94 14.87
N VAL A 176 6.90 -0.35 14.65
CA VAL A 176 5.98 -1.45 14.96
C VAL A 176 5.72 -1.53 16.47
N GLU A 177 6.76 -1.40 17.31
CA GLU A 177 6.60 -1.36 18.77
C GLU A 177 5.72 -0.20 19.23
N ALA A 178 5.84 0.96 18.58
CA ALA A 178 4.96 2.11 18.86
C ALA A 178 3.50 1.82 18.46
N ALA A 179 3.28 1.19 17.31
CA ALA A 179 1.94 0.76 16.86
C ALA A 179 1.33 -0.28 17.80
N ARG A 180 2.12 -1.27 18.24
CA ARG A 180 1.70 -2.29 19.25
C ARG A 180 1.21 -1.66 20.55
N LYS A 181 1.91 -0.63 21.05
CA LYS A 181 1.52 0.07 22.28
C LYS A 181 0.21 0.83 22.17
N LYS A 182 -0.11 1.32 20.96
CA LYS A 182 -1.31 2.12 20.69
C LYS A 182 -2.51 1.28 20.21
N GLY A 183 -2.26 0.09 19.69
CA GLY A 183 -3.28 -0.67 18.98
C GLY A 183 -3.56 -0.10 17.58
N ASP A 184 -2.55 0.40 16.89
CA ASP A 184 -2.68 1.09 15.60
C ASP A 184 -2.46 0.14 14.41
N TRP A 185 -2.94 0.56 13.24
CA TRP A 185 -2.56 0.03 11.94
C TRP A 185 -1.42 0.87 11.35
N LEU A 186 -0.25 0.27 11.17
CA LEU A 186 0.93 0.90 10.57
C LEU A 186 1.06 0.51 9.11
N VAL A 187 1.13 1.49 8.20
CA VAL A 187 1.34 1.28 6.78
C VAL A 187 2.70 1.86 6.35
N PHE A 188 3.59 0.99 5.93
CA PHE A 188 4.84 1.40 5.28
C PHE A 188 4.61 1.59 3.78
N MET A 189 5.24 2.62 3.22
CA MET A 189 5.20 2.93 1.79
C MET A 189 6.62 3.03 1.25
N SER A 190 6.90 2.28 0.20
CA SER A 190 8.15 2.31 -0.58
C SER A 190 7.84 2.52 -2.06
N HIS A 191 8.86 2.89 -2.84
CA HIS A 191 8.82 2.85 -4.30
C HIS A 191 9.83 1.81 -4.80
N GLY A 192 11.09 2.18 -4.99
CA GLY A 192 12.12 1.29 -5.50
C GLY A 192 12.95 0.60 -4.43
N MET A 193 13.54 -0.53 -4.78
CA MET A 193 14.45 -1.26 -3.90
C MET A 193 15.93 -0.86 -4.12
N LYS A 194 16.35 -0.74 -5.38
CA LYS A 194 17.72 -0.36 -5.77
C LYS A 194 17.74 0.93 -6.58
N ARG A 195 16.61 1.29 -7.17
CA ARG A 195 16.44 2.48 -8.01
C ARG A 195 15.08 3.08 -7.72
N GLY A 196 14.94 4.39 -7.94
CA GLY A 196 13.69 5.09 -7.71
C GLY A 196 13.81 6.23 -6.70
N TYR A 197 12.68 6.81 -6.36
CA TYR A 197 12.61 8.05 -5.58
C TYR A 197 13.19 7.90 -4.17
N ASP A 198 12.90 6.81 -3.49
CA ASP A 198 13.33 6.52 -2.12
C ASP A 198 13.99 5.13 -2.03
N ALA A 199 14.73 4.76 -3.09
CA ALA A 199 15.43 3.48 -3.15
C ALA A 199 16.26 3.25 -1.88
N TRP A 200 16.23 2.02 -1.39
CA TRP A 200 16.94 1.65 -0.18
C TRP A 200 18.46 1.77 -0.36
N GLU A 201 19.12 2.42 0.58
CA GLU A 201 20.59 2.40 0.64
C GLU A 201 21.13 0.99 0.92
N ASN A 202 20.40 0.25 1.74
CA ASN A 202 20.66 -1.15 2.01
C ASN A 202 19.35 -1.96 2.07
N PRO A 203 18.94 -2.64 0.97
CA PRO A 203 17.72 -3.44 0.94
C PRO A 203 17.66 -4.58 1.98
N GLU A 204 18.81 -5.09 2.45
CA GLU A 204 18.86 -6.14 3.48
C GLU A 204 18.26 -5.70 4.81
N GLU A 205 18.18 -4.40 5.06
CA GLU A 205 17.50 -3.87 6.25
C GLU A 205 15.99 -4.18 6.23
N LEU A 206 15.36 -4.19 5.05
CA LEU A 206 13.98 -4.64 4.92
C LEU A 206 13.87 -6.13 5.30
N LYS A 207 14.74 -7.00 4.77
CA LYS A 207 14.71 -8.44 5.08
C LYS A 207 14.86 -8.70 6.57
N LYS A 208 15.87 -8.10 7.22
CA LYS A 208 16.07 -8.22 8.68
C LYS A 208 14.82 -7.80 9.46
N HIS A 209 14.17 -6.70 9.02
CA HIS A 209 12.93 -6.25 9.64
C HIS A 209 11.79 -7.25 9.44
N LEU A 210 11.62 -7.80 8.22
CA LEU A 210 10.58 -8.80 7.93
C LEU A 210 10.76 -10.06 8.77
N GLU A 211 11.98 -10.54 8.95
CA GLU A 211 12.30 -11.68 9.82
C GLU A 211 11.95 -11.36 11.28
N TRP A 212 12.30 -10.16 11.74
CA TRP A 212 11.96 -9.73 13.10
C TRP A 212 10.45 -9.63 13.31
N VAL A 213 9.69 -8.98 12.41
CA VAL A 213 8.25 -8.81 12.57
C VAL A 213 7.50 -10.14 12.48
N LYS A 214 7.99 -11.09 11.65
CA LYS A 214 7.44 -12.45 11.57
C LYS A 214 7.51 -13.19 12.91
N ALA A 215 8.53 -12.93 13.70
CA ALA A 215 8.70 -13.51 15.04
C ALA A 215 7.81 -12.89 16.12
N GLN A 216 7.03 -11.83 15.79
CA GLN A 216 6.14 -11.17 16.76
C GLN A 216 4.73 -11.81 16.71
N PRO A 217 4.33 -12.65 17.69
CA PRO A 217 3.09 -13.41 17.61
C PRO A 217 1.83 -12.53 17.70
N ASP A 218 1.94 -11.32 18.23
CA ASP A 218 0.85 -10.39 18.44
C ASP A 218 0.79 -9.25 17.40
N VAL A 219 1.58 -9.36 16.32
CA VAL A 219 1.53 -8.46 15.17
C VAL A 219 0.84 -9.18 14.00
N TRP A 220 -0.15 -8.54 13.41
CA TRP A 220 -0.77 -9.01 12.19
C TRP A 220 -0.13 -8.34 10.97
N VAL A 221 0.55 -9.11 10.12
CA VAL A 221 1.02 -8.62 8.83
C VAL A 221 0.01 -9.05 7.76
N GLY A 222 -0.73 -8.09 7.23
CA GLY A 222 -1.74 -8.30 6.19
C GLY A 222 -1.51 -7.42 4.97
N THR A 223 -2.17 -7.74 3.86
CA THR A 223 -2.25 -6.83 2.72
C THR A 223 -3.08 -5.60 3.08
N PHE A 224 -2.97 -4.54 2.29
CA PHE A 224 -3.71 -3.31 2.56
C PHE A 224 -5.23 -3.55 2.52
N GLY A 225 -5.71 -4.29 1.52
CA GLY A 225 -7.12 -4.64 1.40
C GLY A 225 -7.62 -5.55 2.52
N GLU A 226 -6.81 -6.55 2.95
CA GLU A 226 -7.19 -7.43 4.08
C GLU A 226 -7.38 -6.64 5.37
N VAL A 227 -6.44 -5.76 5.72
CA VAL A 227 -6.54 -4.98 6.96
C VAL A 227 -7.63 -3.92 6.86
N ALA A 228 -7.78 -3.26 5.70
CA ALA A 228 -8.84 -2.28 5.49
C ALA A 228 -10.24 -2.92 5.61
N ALA A 229 -10.47 -4.08 4.99
CA ALA A 229 -11.74 -4.79 5.09
C ALA A 229 -12.08 -5.10 6.55
N TYR A 230 -11.12 -5.63 7.30
CA TYR A 230 -11.31 -5.96 8.72
C TYR A 230 -11.65 -4.73 9.57
N THR A 231 -10.98 -3.60 9.35
CA THR A 231 -11.21 -2.37 10.12
C THR A 231 -12.53 -1.69 9.77
N LEU A 232 -13.04 -1.86 8.54
CA LEU A 232 -14.33 -1.34 8.12
C LEU A 232 -15.49 -2.20 8.66
N GLU A 233 -15.37 -3.53 8.60
CA GLU A 233 -16.37 -4.46 9.13
C GLU A 233 -16.49 -4.39 10.66
N GLY A 234 -15.39 -4.14 11.37
CA GLY A 234 -15.37 -3.99 12.82
C GLY A 234 -16.07 -2.73 13.34
N ASN A 235 -16.26 -1.71 12.50
CA ASN A 235 -16.98 -0.49 12.87
C ASN A 235 -18.53 -0.60 12.69
N ASP A 236 -19.00 -1.54 11.86
CA ASP A 236 -20.43 -1.76 11.64
C ASP A 236 -21.03 -2.79 12.62
N GLY A 237 -20.21 -3.41 13.47
CA GLY A 237 -20.59 -4.55 14.35
C GLY A 237 -20.50 -4.34 15.85
N LEU A 238 -20.31 -3.11 16.36
CA LEU A 238 -20.40 -2.83 17.79
C LEU A 238 -21.74 -2.16 18.12
N PRO A 239 -22.55 -2.76 19.02
CA PRO A 239 -23.81 -2.20 19.48
C PRO A 239 -23.64 -0.90 20.28
#